data_9e8175b564c4aa6e041f3fd2d017c653
#
_entry.id   9e8175b564c4aa6e041f3fd2d017c653
#
_cell.length_a   1.000
_cell.length_b   1.000
_cell.length_c   1.000
_cell.angle_alpha   90.00
_cell.angle_beta   90.00
_cell.angle_gamma   90.00
#
_symmetry.space_group_name_H-M   'P 1'
#
loop_
_entity.id
_entity.type
_entity.pdbx_description
1 polymer ?
#
loop_
_entity_poly.entity_id
_entity_poly.type
_entity_poly.pdbx_seq_one_letter_code
_entity_poly.pdbx_strand_id
1 'polypeptide(L)'
;MNIVAVIACLTGIAHTYLAAESLERHAKAKGIKIKVETQGAIGIENKITLEDISKADAVILTNNIEIEEVERFEGKYILKVSVKDLVRNPDEVLQKVQDYVNSHI
;
A
#
# COMPACT_ATOMS: atom_id res chain seq x y z
N MET A 1 8.26 7.63 -9.30
CA MET A 1 6.88 7.37 -8.84
C MET A 1 6.86 7.16 -7.34
N ASN A 2 5.92 7.77 -6.67
CA ASN A 2 5.73 7.64 -5.23
C ASN A 2 4.40 6.95 -4.95
N ILE A 3 4.43 5.91 -4.13
CA ILE A 3 3.23 5.15 -3.73
C ILE A 3 3.16 5.11 -2.21
N VAL A 4 1.96 5.18 -1.67
CA VAL A 4 1.71 4.87 -0.27
C VAL A 4 0.79 3.65 -0.21
N ALA A 5 0.99 2.82 0.80
CA ALA A 5 0.20 1.60 0.95
C ALA A 5 -0.18 1.40 2.42
N VAL A 6 -1.40 0.92 2.65
CA VAL A 6 -1.84 0.54 3.99
C VAL A 6 -2.21 -0.93 3.97
N ILE A 7 -1.60 -1.68 4.87
CA ILE A 7 -1.86 -3.11 5.04
C ILE A 7 -2.51 -3.30 6.40
N ALA A 8 -3.76 -3.76 6.40
CA ALA A 8 -4.52 -3.98 7.61
C ALA A 8 -4.97 -5.43 7.72
N CYS A 9 -4.73 -6.03 8.86
CA CYS A 9 -5.10 -7.42 9.12
C CYS A 9 -5.44 -7.62 10.60
N LEU A 10 -6.57 -8.28 10.87
CA LEU A 10 -7.06 -8.50 12.23
C LEU A 10 -6.17 -9.42 13.06
N THR A 11 -5.66 -10.49 12.47
CA THR A 11 -5.09 -11.59 13.22
C THR A 11 -3.63 -11.89 12.92
N GLY A 12 -3.06 -11.28 11.91
CA GLY A 12 -1.78 -11.76 11.42
C GLY A 12 -0.69 -10.71 11.45
N ILE A 13 -0.04 -10.53 12.59
CA ILE A 13 1.15 -9.68 12.65
C ILE A 13 2.17 -10.16 11.62
N ALA A 14 2.40 -11.47 11.57
CA ALA A 14 3.34 -12.06 10.62
C ALA A 14 2.96 -11.81 9.16
N HIS A 15 1.69 -12.02 8.80
CA HIS A 15 1.22 -11.79 7.43
C HIS A 15 1.32 -10.33 7.03
N THR A 16 1.02 -9.43 7.97
CA THR A 16 1.11 -7.99 7.72
C THR A 16 2.54 -7.59 7.38
N TYR A 17 3.50 -8.03 8.16
CA TYR A 17 4.91 -7.71 7.93
C TYR A 17 5.48 -8.39 6.68
N LEU A 18 5.06 -9.62 6.40
CA LEU A 18 5.47 -10.29 5.16
C LEU A 18 4.97 -9.56 3.93
N ALA A 19 3.72 -9.11 3.97
CA ALA A 19 3.15 -8.34 2.86
C ALA A 19 3.87 -7.00 2.69
N ALA A 20 4.14 -6.29 3.79
CA ALA A 20 4.86 -5.03 3.75
C ALA A 20 6.26 -5.20 3.19
N GLU A 21 7.00 -6.16 3.67
CA GLU A 21 8.37 -6.43 3.21
C GLU A 21 8.40 -6.81 1.73
N SER A 22 7.49 -7.70 1.32
CA SER A 22 7.37 -8.12 -0.07
C SER A 22 7.10 -6.93 -0.99
N LEU A 23 6.13 -6.11 -0.63
CA LEU A 23 5.77 -4.93 -1.42
C LEU A 23 6.93 -3.93 -1.50
N GLU A 24 7.57 -3.65 -0.38
CA GLU A 24 8.71 -2.72 -0.34
C GLU A 24 9.88 -3.22 -1.19
N ARG A 25 10.21 -4.50 -1.08
CA ARG A 25 11.31 -5.10 -1.83
C ARG A 25 11.07 -5.05 -3.34
N HIS A 26 9.87 -5.41 -3.77
CA HIS A 26 9.53 -5.40 -5.19
C HIS A 26 9.41 -3.98 -5.75
N ALA A 27 8.89 -3.03 -4.96
CA ALA A 27 8.84 -1.63 -5.36
C ALA A 27 10.26 -1.08 -5.55
N LYS A 28 11.16 -1.36 -4.62
CA LYS A 28 12.55 -0.93 -4.71
C LYS A 28 13.22 -1.47 -5.98
N ALA A 29 12.98 -2.74 -6.31
CA ALA A 29 13.53 -3.35 -7.52
C ALA A 29 13.04 -2.67 -8.79
N LYS A 30 11.87 -2.05 -8.76
CA LYS A 30 11.29 -1.32 -9.90
C LYS A 30 11.63 0.17 -9.88
N GLY A 31 12.39 0.64 -8.91
CA GLY A 31 12.70 2.06 -8.76
C GLY A 31 11.54 2.90 -8.25
N ILE A 32 10.56 2.28 -7.60
CA ILE A 32 9.39 2.95 -7.05
C ILE A 32 9.65 3.28 -5.58
N LYS A 33 9.39 4.54 -5.20
CA LYS A 33 9.44 4.94 -3.78
C LYS A 33 8.11 4.59 -3.14
N ILE A 34 8.14 3.87 -2.03
CA ILE A 34 6.94 3.44 -1.35
C ILE A 34 7.06 3.61 0.16
N LYS A 35 5.96 4.02 0.78
CA LYS A 35 5.85 4.01 2.24
C LYS A 35 4.68 3.10 2.61
N VAL A 36 4.92 2.13 3.48
CA VAL A 36 3.91 1.16 3.87
C VAL A 36 3.55 1.36 5.34
N GLU A 37 2.28 1.67 5.57
CA GLU A 37 1.70 1.73 6.92
C GLU A 37 1.05 0.39 7.21
N THR A 38 1.21 -0.11 8.44
CA THR A 38 0.54 -1.33 8.87
C THR A 38 -0.46 -1.00 9.97
N GLN A 39 -1.63 -1.62 9.91
CA GLN A 39 -2.68 -1.52 10.92
C GLN A 39 -3.03 -2.93 11.38
N GLY A 40 -2.80 -3.22 12.65
CA GLY A 40 -3.00 -4.57 13.15
C GLY A 40 -3.22 -4.59 14.65
N ALA A 41 -3.01 -5.76 15.25
CA ALA A 41 -3.26 -6.01 16.66
C ALA A 41 -2.49 -5.06 17.59
N ILE A 42 -1.32 -4.61 17.18
CA ILE A 42 -0.49 -3.70 17.98
C ILE A 42 -0.65 -2.23 17.60
N GLY A 43 -1.64 -1.92 16.77
CA GLY A 43 -1.96 -0.54 16.36
C GLY A 43 -1.40 -0.18 15.01
N ILE A 44 -1.24 1.13 14.78
CA ILE A 44 -0.76 1.67 13.51
C ILE A 44 0.75 1.90 13.62
N GLU A 45 1.49 1.33 12.66
CA GLU A 45 2.92 1.53 12.57
C GLU A 45 3.29 2.22 11.25
N ASN A 46 4.33 3.03 11.29
CA ASN A 46 4.84 3.75 10.12
C ASN A 46 3.76 4.58 9.41
N LYS A 47 3.02 5.34 10.20
CA LYS A 47 1.84 6.07 9.73
C LYS A 47 2.15 7.00 8.55
N ILE A 48 1.33 6.92 7.53
CA ILE A 48 1.40 7.79 6.35
C ILE A 48 0.88 9.17 6.74
N THR A 49 1.69 10.19 6.50
CA THR A 49 1.34 11.59 6.82
C THR A 49 0.62 12.25 5.66
N LEU A 50 0.01 13.41 5.93
CA LEU A 50 -0.62 14.20 4.87
C LEU A 50 0.40 14.64 3.82
N GLU A 51 1.64 14.91 4.24
CA GLU A 51 2.72 15.23 3.31
C GLU A 51 3.04 14.06 2.40
N ASP A 52 3.12 12.85 2.96
CA ASP A 52 3.33 11.64 2.16
C ASP A 52 2.23 11.46 1.11
N ILE A 53 0.98 11.70 1.51
CA ILE A 53 -0.17 11.58 0.61
C ILE A 53 -0.10 12.63 -0.49
N SER A 54 0.28 13.86 -0.18
CA SER A 54 0.37 14.92 -1.17
C SER A 54 1.38 14.62 -2.27
N LYS A 55 2.42 13.87 -1.95
CA LYS A 55 3.47 13.47 -2.89
C LYS A 55 3.18 12.15 -3.60
N ALA A 56 2.17 11.41 -3.14
CA ALA A 56 1.86 10.09 -3.69
C ALA A 56 1.16 10.19 -5.04
N ASP A 57 1.57 9.34 -5.97
CA ASP A 57 0.91 9.21 -7.27
C ASP A 57 -0.25 8.23 -7.21
N ALA A 58 -0.22 7.30 -6.25
CA ALA A 58 -1.25 6.29 -6.08
C ALA A 58 -1.24 5.73 -4.66
N VAL A 59 -2.33 5.08 -4.30
CA VAL A 59 -2.53 4.46 -2.99
C VAL A 59 -2.92 3.00 -3.17
N ILE A 60 -2.30 2.11 -2.40
CA ILE A 60 -2.67 0.70 -2.35
C ILE A 60 -3.28 0.44 -0.97
N LEU A 61 -4.49 -0.09 -0.93
CA LEU A 61 -5.15 -0.45 0.32
C LEU A 61 -5.55 -1.91 0.30
N THR A 62 -5.37 -2.60 1.43
CA THR A 62 -5.88 -3.95 1.55
C THR A 62 -7.39 -3.91 1.83
N ASN A 63 -8.08 -4.96 1.39
CA ASN A 63 -9.54 -5.05 1.49
C ASN A 63 -10.02 -6.12 2.49
N ASN A 64 -9.13 -6.68 3.29
CA ASN A 64 -9.47 -7.75 4.22
C ASN A 64 -10.28 -7.26 5.41
N ILE A 65 -9.97 -6.05 5.87
CA ILE A 65 -10.71 -5.35 6.92
C ILE A 65 -10.77 -3.87 6.59
N GLU A 66 -11.61 -3.14 7.29
CA GLU A 66 -11.76 -1.71 7.11
C GLU A 66 -10.47 -0.99 7.54
N ILE A 67 -10.04 -0.03 6.72
CA ILE A 67 -8.83 0.77 6.96
C ILE A 67 -9.18 1.95 7.86
N GLU A 68 -8.44 2.14 8.96
CA GLU A 68 -8.61 3.30 9.81
C GLU A 68 -8.11 4.56 9.10
N GLU A 69 -8.83 5.66 9.27
CA GLU A 69 -8.52 6.96 8.69
C GLU A 69 -8.41 6.93 7.15
N VAL A 70 -9.24 6.12 6.52
CA VAL A 70 -9.23 5.96 5.06
C VAL A 70 -9.58 7.25 4.32
N GLU A 71 -10.33 8.14 4.94
CA GLU A 71 -10.77 9.41 4.37
C GLU A 71 -9.60 10.33 3.99
N ARG A 72 -8.43 10.16 4.59
CA ARG A 72 -7.23 10.94 4.24
C ARG A 72 -6.76 10.69 2.82
N PHE A 73 -7.19 9.59 2.18
CA PHE A 73 -6.81 9.26 0.82
C PHE A 73 -7.81 9.74 -0.23
N GLU A 74 -8.83 10.48 0.19
CA GLU A 74 -9.84 11.00 -0.73
C GLU A 74 -9.19 11.85 -1.81
N GLY A 75 -9.62 11.65 -3.05
CA GLY A 75 -9.07 12.37 -4.20
C GLY A 75 -7.86 11.70 -4.86
N LYS A 76 -7.34 10.63 -4.29
CA LYS A 76 -6.24 9.88 -4.87
C LYS A 76 -6.75 8.61 -5.58
N TYR A 77 -5.96 8.12 -6.54
CA TYR A 77 -6.23 6.82 -7.11
C TYR A 77 -5.96 5.74 -6.05
N ILE A 78 -6.94 4.91 -5.81
CA ILE A 78 -6.84 3.84 -4.81
C ILE A 78 -7.01 2.50 -5.51
N LEU A 79 -6.04 1.61 -5.34
CA LEU A 79 -6.15 0.22 -5.77
C LEU A 79 -6.34 -0.64 -4.51
N LYS A 80 -7.46 -1.35 -4.45
CA LYS A 80 -7.76 -2.26 -3.35
C LYS A 80 -7.35 -3.67 -3.72
N VAL A 81 -6.62 -4.33 -2.82
CA VAL A 81 -6.11 -5.69 -3.04
C VAL A 81 -6.22 -6.50 -1.75
N SER A 82 -6.06 -7.81 -1.84
CA SER A 82 -5.99 -8.63 -0.65
C SER A 82 -4.55 -8.64 -0.11
N VAL A 83 -4.39 -8.93 1.18
CA VAL A 83 -3.05 -9.13 1.78
C VAL A 83 -2.33 -10.26 1.03
N LYS A 84 -3.05 -11.29 0.65
CA LYS A 84 -2.51 -12.43 -0.11
C LYS A 84 -1.90 -12.00 -1.44
N ASP A 85 -2.55 -11.08 -2.15
CA ASP A 85 -2.02 -10.55 -3.41
C ASP A 85 -0.68 -9.86 -3.21
N LEU A 86 -0.52 -9.14 -2.11
CA LEU A 86 0.73 -8.44 -1.82
C LEU A 86 1.87 -9.40 -1.49
N VAL A 87 1.56 -10.55 -0.91
CA VAL A 87 2.57 -11.58 -0.63
C VAL A 87 2.92 -12.37 -1.87
N ARG A 88 1.91 -12.80 -2.63
CA ARG A 88 2.09 -13.72 -3.77
C ARG A 88 2.37 -13.03 -5.09
N ASN A 89 1.71 -11.89 -5.34
CA ASN A 89 1.75 -11.22 -6.63
C ASN A 89 2.06 -9.72 -6.52
N PRO A 90 3.11 -9.32 -5.76
CA PRO A 90 3.40 -7.90 -5.57
C PRO A 90 3.73 -7.20 -6.89
N ASP A 91 4.40 -7.89 -7.82
CA ASP A 91 4.75 -7.30 -9.11
C ASP A 91 3.53 -6.97 -9.94
N GLU A 92 2.51 -7.84 -9.94
CA GLU A 92 1.26 -7.56 -10.65
C GLU A 92 0.53 -6.36 -10.08
N VAL A 93 0.50 -6.24 -8.75
CA VAL A 93 -0.12 -5.11 -8.07
C VAL A 93 0.60 -3.81 -8.45
N LEU A 94 1.92 -3.81 -8.37
CA LEU A 94 2.73 -2.64 -8.74
C LEU A 94 2.58 -2.31 -10.22
N GLN A 95 2.50 -3.31 -11.09
CA GLN A 95 2.32 -3.09 -12.52
C GLN A 95 0.99 -2.42 -12.83
N LYS A 96 -0.09 -2.82 -12.16
CA LYS A 96 -1.39 -2.18 -12.31
C LYS A 96 -1.35 -0.71 -11.92
N VAL A 97 -0.65 -0.39 -10.84
CA VAL A 97 -0.49 0.99 -10.38
C VAL A 97 0.31 1.80 -11.39
N GLN A 98 1.43 1.25 -11.87
CA GLN A 98 2.27 1.91 -12.86
C GLN A 98 1.51 2.18 -14.15
N ASP A 99 0.74 1.21 -14.62
CA ASP A 99 -0.06 1.35 -15.84
C ASP A 99 -1.08 2.47 -15.69
N TYR A 100 -1.75 2.54 -14.54
CA TYR A 100 -2.70 3.60 -14.27
C TYR A 100 -2.02 4.97 -14.28
N VAL A 101 -0.95 5.13 -13.52
CA VAL A 101 -0.24 6.41 -13.40
C VAL A 101 0.29 6.85 -14.77
N ASN A 102 0.89 5.93 -15.53
CA ASN A 102 1.44 6.24 -16.84
C ASN A 102 0.37 6.66 -17.85
N SER A 103 -0.84 6.12 -17.74
CA SER A 103 -1.93 6.46 -18.65
C SER A 103 -2.66 7.74 -18.26
N HIS A 104 -2.41 8.28 -17.07
CA HIS A 104 -3.10 9.48 -16.56
C HIS A 104 -2.15 10.67 -16.32
N ILE A 105 -0.96 10.62 -16.88
CA ILE A 105 -0.01 11.74 -16.82
C ILE A 105 -0.37 12.80 -17.83
#